data_399d8b1f0460a9718fa646778ff5ef3f
#
_entry.id   399d8b1f0460a9718fa646778ff5ef3f
#
_cell.length_a   1.000
_cell.length_b   1.000
_cell.length_c   1.000
_cell.angle_alpha   90.00
_cell.angle_beta   90.00
_cell.angle_gamma   90.00
#
_symmetry.space_group_name_H-M   'P 1'
#
loop_
_entity.id
_entity.type
_entity.pdbx_description
1 polymer ?
#
loop_
_entity_poly.entity_id
_entity_poly.type
_entity_poly.pdbx_seq_one_letter_code
_entity_poly.pdbx_strand_id
1 'polypeptide(L)'
;MFKLNCGQIVFFLTCFLLTSCKLTQNDSASGGTGTSSGANTATFVDGPVSGLSFFTTTSSGVTDDNGEFGYSEGVLVNFHIGSISLGSSEGKSIVSSFDLESGADSATHPGIINRLRFLQ
;
A
#
# COMPACT_ATOMS: atom_id res chain seq x y z
N MET A 1 42.75 -3.32 44.48
CA MET A 1 43.37 -3.76 43.23
C MET A 1 42.42 -4.75 42.55
N PHE A 2 41.60 -4.27 41.59
CA PHE A 2 40.69 -5.13 40.82
C PHE A 2 41.51 -5.84 39.73
N LYS A 3 41.73 -7.16 39.88
CA LYS A 3 42.22 -7.97 38.79
C LYS A 3 41.05 -8.27 37.87
N LEU A 4 40.95 -7.54 36.76
CA LEU A 4 40.11 -7.97 35.65
C LEU A 4 40.70 -9.25 35.05
N ASN A 5 40.02 -10.37 35.25
CA ASN A 5 40.39 -11.64 34.66
C ASN A 5 40.07 -11.59 33.16
N CYS A 6 41.09 -11.88 32.33
CA CYS A 6 41.04 -11.86 30.87
C CYS A 6 39.91 -12.74 30.29
N GLY A 7 39.38 -13.67 31.05
CA GLY A 7 38.25 -14.51 30.68
C GLY A 7 36.87 -13.82 30.67
N GLN A 8 36.70 -12.72 31.44
CA GLN A 8 35.42 -12.01 31.49
C GLN A 8 35.24 -11.04 30.32
N ILE A 9 36.35 -10.57 29.76
CA ILE A 9 36.31 -9.64 28.61
C ILE A 9 35.91 -10.42 27.34
N VAL A 10 36.33 -11.67 27.22
CA VAL A 10 35.98 -12.53 26.06
C VAL A 10 34.51 -12.92 26.10
N PHE A 11 33.93 -13.08 27.30
CA PHE A 11 32.51 -13.44 27.44
C PHE A 11 31.58 -12.28 27.08
N PHE A 12 31.96 -11.04 27.36
CA PHE A 12 31.20 -9.86 26.95
C PHE A 12 31.30 -9.57 25.45
N LEU A 13 32.42 -9.88 24.82
CA LEU A 13 32.64 -9.68 23.39
C LEU A 13 31.88 -10.71 22.54
N THR A 14 31.75 -11.95 23.04
CA THR A 14 30.96 -12.99 22.33
C THR A 14 29.46 -12.79 22.47
N CYS A 15 28.99 -12.19 23.56
CA CYS A 15 27.56 -11.88 23.71
C CYS A 15 27.09 -10.73 22.81
N PHE A 16 27.99 -9.82 22.41
CA PHE A 16 27.67 -8.71 21.52
C PHE A 16 27.60 -9.11 20.04
N LEU A 17 28.20 -10.26 19.68
CA LEU A 17 28.18 -10.78 18.30
C LEU A 17 26.96 -11.67 17.99
N LEU A 18 26.14 -12.01 18.98
CA LEU A 18 24.97 -12.86 18.80
C LEU A 18 23.64 -12.08 18.69
N THR A 19 23.64 -10.75 18.81
CA THR A 19 22.53 -9.90 18.38
C THR A 19 22.70 -9.50 16.92
N SER A 20 23.02 -10.45 16.06
CA SER A 20 22.69 -10.34 14.65
C SER A 20 21.18 -10.42 14.57
N CYS A 21 20.56 -9.25 14.65
CA CYS A 21 19.20 -9.07 14.18
C CYS A 21 19.20 -9.58 12.74
N LYS A 22 18.69 -10.77 12.54
CA LYS A 22 18.43 -11.32 11.22
C LYS A 22 17.29 -10.48 10.65
N LEU A 23 17.64 -9.32 10.08
CA LEU A 23 16.77 -8.63 9.16
C LEU A 23 16.62 -9.61 7.99
N THR A 24 15.53 -10.33 7.96
CA THR A 24 15.13 -11.06 6.77
C THR A 24 14.64 -9.99 5.80
N GLN A 25 15.60 -9.41 5.10
CA GLN A 25 15.33 -8.62 3.93
C GLN A 25 14.89 -9.61 2.86
N ASN A 26 13.59 -9.75 2.68
CA ASN A 26 13.06 -10.31 1.46
C ASN A 26 13.23 -9.22 0.40
N ASP A 27 14.43 -9.15 -0.17
CA ASP A 27 14.68 -8.42 -1.40
C ASP A 27 14.06 -9.22 -2.55
N SER A 28 12.76 -9.09 -2.72
CA SER A 28 12.14 -9.26 -4.02
C SER A 28 12.14 -7.89 -4.68
N ALA A 29 13.26 -7.60 -5.33
CA ALA A 29 13.35 -6.51 -6.28
C ALA A 29 12.41 -6.81 -7.47
N SER A 30 11.19 -6.33 -7.39
CA SER A 30 10.34 -6.11 -8.54
C SER A 30 9.79 -4.70 -8.41
N GLY A 31 10.08 -3.87 -9.37
CA GLY A 31 9.75 -2.46 -9.40
C GLY A 31 8.25 -2.21 -9.21
N GLY A 32 7.93 -1.24 -8.40
CA GLY A 32 6.58 -0.84 -8.06
C GLY A 32 6.34 -1.02 -6.56
N THR A 33 6.83 -0.09 -5.75
CA THR A 33 6.62 -0.12 -4.30
C THR A 33 5.21 0.34 -3.98
N GLY A 34 4.23 -0.48 -4.34
CA GLY A 34 2.89 -0.37 -3.77
C GLY A 34 2.95 -0.87 -2.34
N THR A 35 3.14 0.03 -1.37
CA THR A 35 3.04 -0.34 0.03
C THR A 35 1.57 -0.45 0.38
N SER A 36 0.99 -1.64 0.21
CA SER A 36 -0.37 -1.91 0.64
C SER A 36 -0.37 -2.42 2.07
N SER A 37 -0.88 -1.62 2.98
CA SER A 37 -1.01 -1.90 4.42
C SER A 37 -2.43 -2.35 4.79
N GLY A 38 -3.12 -3.06 3.90
CA GLY A 38 -4.46 -3.59 4.13
C GLY A 38 -4.46 -5.08 4.47
N ALA A 39 -5.51 -5.57 5.13
CA ALA A 39 -5.69 -6.99 5.44
C ALA A 39 -6.01 -7.82 4.19
N ASN A 40 -6.56 -7.20 3.13
CA ASN A 40 -6.95 -7.81 1.87
C ASN A 40 -6.36 -7.04 0.69
N THR A 41 -6.26 -7.69 -0.47
CA THR A 41 -5.85 -7.06 -1.72
C THR A 41 -7.05 -6.84 -2.62
N ALA A 42 -7.16 -5.66 -3.19
CA ALA A 42 -8.16 -5.27 -4.19
C ALA A 42 -7.50 -4.85 -5.49
N THR A 43 -8.26 -4.86 -6.56
CA THR A 43 -7.82 -4.38 -7.87
C THR A 43 -8.71 -3.23 -8.34
N PHE A 44 -8.06 -2.18 -8.86
CA PHE A 44 -8.75 -1.09 -9.57
C PHE A 44 -8.87 -1.44 -11.06
N VAL A 45 -10.10 -1.61 -11.58
CA VAL A 45 -10.37 -2.32 -12.85
C VAL A 45 -10.73 -1.48 -14.07
N ASP A 46 -10.48 -0.19 -14.08
CA ASP A 46 -10.69 0.64 -15.29
C ASP A 46 -9.49 0.60 -16.29
N GLY A 47 -8.76 -0.47 -16.29
CA GLY A 47 -7.42 -0.72 -16.78
C GLY A 47 -6.47 -0.79 -15.59
N PRO A 48 -5.34 -1.48 -15.68
CA PRO A 48 -4.36 -1.48 -14.60
C PRO A 48 -3.79 -0.05 -14.46
N VAL A 49 -4.29 0.68 -13.46
CA VAL A 49 -3.81 2.03 -13.14
C VAL A 49 -2.74 1.93 -12.09
N SER A 50 -1.48 1.96 -12.51
CA SER A 50 -0.31 2.01 -11.63
C SER A 50 -0.11 3.42 -11.07
N GLY A 51 0.33 3.50 -9.81
CA GLY A 51 0.67 4.78 -9.18
C GLY A 51 -0.53 5.61 -8.73
N LEU A 52 -1.74 5.06 -8.75
CA LEU A 52 -2.92 5.71 -8.20
C LEU A 52 -2.83 5.75 -6.68
N SER A 53 -2.82 6.94 -6.11
CA SER A 53 -2.76 7.09 -4.67
C SER A 53 -4.09 6.76 -4.01
N PHE A 54 -4.04 6.03 -2.91
CA PHE A 54 -5.20 5.74 -2.09
C PHE A 54 -4.92 6.00 -0.61
N PHE A 55 -5.95 6.31 0.15
CA PHE A 55 -5.88 6.37 1.60
C PHE A 55 -7.20 5.94 2.25
N THR A 56 -7.06 5.34 3.40
CA THR A 56 -8.14 4.96 4.32
C THR A 56 -7.91 5.62 5.68
N THR A 57 -8.73 5.33 6.66
CA THR A 57 -8.50 5.79 8.04
C THR A 57 -7.27 5.12 8.71
N THR A 58 -6.82 3.99 8.19
CA THR A 58 -5.78 3.16 8.80
C THR A 58 -4.58 2.89 7.91
N SER A 59 -4.69 3.12 6.61
CA SER A 59 -3.63 2.82 5.63
C SER A 59 -3.63 3.81 4.48
N SER A 60 -2.48 3.92 3.82
CA SER A 60 -2.31 4.70 2.59
C SER A 60 -1.22 4.07 1.73
N GLY A 61 -1.26 4.33 0.44
CA GLY A 61 -0.28 3.82 -0.50
C GLY A 61 -0.59 4.24 -1.93
N VAL A 62 0.02 3.52 -2.86
CA VAL A 62 -0.23 3.65 -4.29
C VAL A 62 -0.52 2.26 -4.87
N THR A 63 -1.31 2.21 -5.94
CA THR A 63 -1.55 0.97 -6.68
C THR A 63 -0.28 0.52 -7.38
N ASP A 64 -0.08 -0.79 -7.48
CA ASP A 64 1.02 -1.39 -8.22
C ASP A 64 0.76 -1.43 -9.75
N ASP A 65 1.64 -2.10 -10.49
CA ASP A 65 1.54 -2.21 -11.96
C ASP A 65 0.33 -3.03 -12.45
N ASN A 66 -0.31 -3.78 -11.56
CA ASN A 66 -1.55 -4.49 -11.83
C ASN A 66 -2.80 -3.71 -11.38
N GLY A 67 -2.62 -2.51 -10.82
CA GLY A 67 -3.69 -1.74 -10.20
C GLY A 67 -4.11 -2.28 -8.82
N GLU A 68 -3.27 -3.09 -8.19
CA GLU A 68 -3.58 -3.70 -6.88
C GLU A 68 -3.27 -2.75 -5.73
N PHE A 69 -4.10 -2.80 -4.68
CA PHE A 69 -3.93 -2.03 -3.45
C PHE A 69 -4.47 -2.77 -2.23
N GLY A 70 -3.96 -2.42 -1.04
CA GLY A 70 -4.42 -2.99 0.21
C GLY A 70 -5.66 -2.30 0.76
N TYR A 71 -6.65 -3.08 1.23
CA TYR A 71 -7.86 -2.56 1.83
C TYR A 71 -8.31 -3.36 3.06
N SER A 72 -9.25 -2.80 3.82
CA SER A 72 -10.02 -3.51 4.83
C SER A 72 -11.50 -3.43 4.48
N GLU A 73 -12.23 -4.53 4.62
CA GLU A 73 -13.65 -4.56 4.32
C GLU A 73 -14.43 -3.52 5.13
N GLY A 74 -15.38 -2.84 4.47
CA GLY A 74 -16.24 -1.84 5.06
C GLY A 74 -15.54 -0.51 5.39
N VAL A 75 -14.24 -0.39 5.13
CA VAL A 75 -13.50 0.87 5.32
C VAL A 75 -13.51 1.67 4.02
N LEU A 76 -13.86 2.96 4.12
CA LEU A 76 -13.86 3.84 2.95
C LEU A 76 -12.44 4.06 2.42
N VAL A 77 -12.24 3.82 1.14
CA VAL A 77 -11.00 4.04 0.40
C VAL A 77 -11.18 5.26 -0.49
N ASN A 78 -10.33 6.26 -0.30
CA ASN A 78 -10.31 7.47 -1.11
C ASN A 78 -9.19 7.39 -2.13
N PHE A 79 -9.45 7.71 -3.39
CA PHE A 79 -8.49 7.68 -4.47
C PHE A 79 -8.18 9.09 -4.98
N HIS A 80 -6.91 9.33 -5.32
CA HIS A 80 -6.47 10.62 -5.84
C HIS A 80 -5.21 10.51 -6.71
N ILE A 81 -5.00 11.50 -7.57
CA ILE A 81 -3.78 11.68 -8.35
C ILE A 81 -3.22 13.06 -8.00
N GLY A 82 -2.07 13.07 -7.31
CA GLY A 82 -1.54 14.31 -6.76
C GLY A 82 -2.56 14.96 -5.81
N SER A 83 -2.99 16.18 -6.11
CA SER A 83 -4.00 16.93 -5.35
C SER A 83 -5.43 16.73 -5.86
N ILE A 84 -5.65 15.96 -6.91
CA ILE A 84 -6.96 15.78 -7.54
C ILE A 84 -7.63 14.55 -6.92
N SER A 85 -8.76 14.75 -6.24
CA SER A 85 -9.59 13.65 -5.74
C SER A 85 -10.37 13.02 -6.90
N LEU A 86 -10.30 11.70 -6.99
CA LEU A 86 -11.09 10.90 -7.94
C LEU A 86 -12.41 10.41 -7.35
N GLY A 87 -12.51 10.42 -6.03
CA GLY A 87 -13.67 9.93 -5.30
C GLY A 87 -13.32 8.85 -4.29
N SER A 88 -14.34 8.23 -3.73
CA SER A 88 -14.19 7.20 -2.70
C SER A 88 -15.12 6.03 -2.95
N SER A 89 -14.67 4.84 -2.54
CA SER A 89 -15.43 3.59 -2.58
C SER A 89 -15.32 2.87 -1.25
N GLU A 90 -16.32 2.11 -0.89
CA GLU A 90 -16.20 1.14 0.19
C GLU A 90 -15.16 0.08 -0.18
N GLY A 91 -14.35 -0.36 0.78
CA GLY A 91 -13.32 -1.37 0.57
C GLY A 91 -13.92 -2.71 0.17
N LYS A 92 -13.62 -3.14 -1.04
CA LYS A 92 -14.04 -4.40 -1.66
C LYS A 92 -12.96 -4.90 -2.63
N SER A 93 -13.02 -6.16 -3.01
CA SER A 93 -11.98 -6.82 -3.82
C SER A 93 -11.79 -6.25 -5.23
N ILE A 94 -12.81 -5.60 -5.77
CA ILE A 94 -12.79 -4.97 -7.10
C ILE A 94 -13.40 -3.58 -6.98
N VAL A 95 -12.67 -2.56 -7.41
CA VAL A 95 -13.11 -1.16 -7.43
C VAL A 95 -12.93 -0.60 -8.85
N SER A 96 -13.91 0.15 -9.32
CA SER A 96 -13.90 0.80 -10.64
C SER A 96 -14.19 2.29 -10.50
N SER A 97 -13.98 3.06 -11.57
CA SER A 97 -14.39 4.47 -11.63
C SER A 97 -15.88 4.66 -11.40
N PHE A 98 -16.68 3.64 -11.70
CA PHE A 98 -18.12 3.65 -11.43
C PHE A 98 -18.43 3.72 -9.93
N ASP A 99 -17.67 2.97 -9.14
CA ASP A 99 -17.84 2.93 -7.68
C ASP A 99 -17.44 4.23 -6.98
N LEU A 100 -16.62 5.04 -7.63
CA LEU A 100 -16.16 6.33 -7.09
C LEU A 100 -17.14 7.46 -7.32
N GLU A 101 -18.19 7.27 -8.10
CA GLU A 101 -19.17 8.29 -8.44
C GLU A 101 -20.48 8.04 -7.70
N SER A 102 -20.78 8.86 -6.70
CA SER A 102 -22.03 8.78 -5.96
C SER A 102 -23.21 9.18 -6.86
N GLY A 103 -24.16 8.25 -7.04
CA GLY A 103 -25.37 8.51 -7.83
C GLY A 103 -25.22 8.28 -9.33
N ALA A 104 -24.13 7.66 -9.76
CA ALA A 104 -24.02 7.19 -11.14
C ALA A 104 -24.94 6.00 -11.36
N ASP A 105 -25.93 6.15 -12.24
CA ASP A 105 -26.87 5.12 -12.66
C ASP A 105 -26.50 4.48 -14.01
N SER A 106 -25.50 5.02 -14.70
CA SER A 106 -25.01 4.50 -15.98
C SER A 106 -23.55 4.83 -16.24
N ALA A 107 -22.88 4.02 -17.05
CA ALA A 107 -21.51 4.23 -17.50
C ALA A 107 -21.34 5.50 -18.37
N THR A 108 -22.43 6.10 -18.83
CA THR A 108 -22.44 7.35 -19.60
C THR A 108 -22.52 8.60 -18.72
N HIS A 109 -22.51 8.43 -17.39
CA HIS A 109 -22.52 9.57 -16.47
C HIS A 109 -21.27 10.46 -16.70
N PRO A 110 -21.42 11.78 -16.83
CA PRO A 110 -20.29 12.67 -17.18
C PRO A 110 -19.11 12.58 -16.22
N GLY A 111 -19.36 12.36 -14.93
CA GLY A 111 -18.32 12.17 -13.92
C GLY A 111 -17.45 10.93 -14.20
N ILE A 112 -18.06 9.83 -14.60
CA ILE A 112 -17.37 8.60 -14.97
C ILE A 112 -16.55 8.81 -16.24
N ILE A 113 -17.15 9.35 -17.30
CA ILE A 113 -16.48 9.60 -18.58
C ILE A 113 -15.27 10.51 -18.40
N ASN A 114 -15.39 11.57 -17.63
CA ASN A 114 -14.28 12.49 -17.38
C ASN A 114 -13.16 11.81 -16.60
N ARG A 115 -13.49 10.97 -15.62
CA ARG A 115 -12.51 10.23 -14.82
C ARG A 115 -11.78 9.19 -15.67
N LEU A 116 -12.49 8.44 -16.50
CA LEU A 116 -11.89 7.47 -17.43
C LEU A 116 -10.92 8.14 -18.41
N ARG A 117 -11.27 9.31 -18.95
CA ARG A 117 -10.38 10.10 -19.80
C ARG A 117 -9.15 10.62 -19.07
N PHE A 118 -9.28 10.86 -17.79
CA PHE A 118 -8.16 11.35 -16.97
C PHE A 118 -7.19 10.23 -16.60
N LEU A 119 -7.68 8.99 -16.48
CA LEU A 119 -6.88 7.81 -16.14
C LEU A 119 -6.20 7.14 -17.36
N GLN A 120 -6.48 7.54 -18.59
CA GLN A 120 -5.85 7.07 -19.82
C GLN A 120 -4.63 7.91 -20.19
#